data_f1aff835e2b76a611d352c032e2a6686
#
_entry.id   f1aff835e2b76a611d352c032e2a6686
#
_cell.length_a   1.000
_cell.length_b   1.000
_cell.length_c   1.000
_cell.angle_alpha   90.00
_cell.angle_beta   90.00
_cell.angle_gamma   90.00
#
_symmetry.space_group_name_H-M   'P 1'
#
loop_
_entity.id
_entity.type
_entity.pdbx_description
1 polymer ?
#
loop_
_entity_poly.entity_id
_entity_poly.type
_entity_poly.pdbx_seq_one_letter_code
_entity_poly.pdbx_strand_id
1 'polypeptide(L)'
;MVQQKIYADPQLGNVIFRKRKGIRRMSIRVHPVKGVSVSVPYLVPYAAAQAFFRLKREWIIQTVARQKERYKDVPMADFQQIEVMRRQAKAELPRRLAELADRYGFTFNRVTIKHNSTNWGSCSARNNINLNLNIVRLPAALRDYILLHELCHLRHHDHGQGFHLLLEHVCTDNLLKLCDGIVSVSNVLATDSAVPSSASVSSAPSSVPASAVPSSVAMSSVSPSAMPSSAHASALPVVATPADVQFARDLARAAAVSRARYPIDHVCTKAIKQYPLM
;
A
#
# COMPACT_ATOMS: atom_id res chain seq x y z
N MET A 1 9.09 -0.06 22.58
CA MET A 1 8.11 0.93 23.09
C MET A 1 8.52 2.33 22.66
N VAL A 2 7.59 3.13 22.13
CA VAL A 2 7.82 4.55 21.80
C VAL A 2 7.60 5.33 23.11
N GLN A 3 8.67 5.89 23.67
CA GLN A 3 8.54 6.76 24.83
C GLN A 3 7.99 8.12 24.39
N GLN A 4 6.86 8.53 24.95
CA GLN A 4 6.27 9.85 24.70
C GLN A 4 5.96 10.56 26.02
N LYS A 5 6.05 11.90 26.00
CA LYS A 5 5.66 12.79 27.09
C LYS A 5 4.80 13.91 26.53
N ILE A 6 3.73 14.26 27.23
CA ILE A 6 2.85 15.35 26.85
C ILE A 6 3.22 16.56 27.72
N TYR A 7 3.31 17.73 27.09
CA TYR A 7 3.53 19.03 27.73
C TYR A 7 2.36 19.94 27.37
N ALA A 8 1.69 20.47 28.37
CA ALA A 8 0.61 21.43 28.17
C ALA A 8 1.21 22.85 28.02
N ASP A 9 1.00 23.48 26.89
CA ASP A 9 1.34 24.88 26.64
C ASP A 9 0.05 25.72 26.65
N PRO A 10 0.02 26.90 27.32
CA PRO A 10 -1.19 27.70 27.43
C PRO A 10 -1.81 28.15 26.11
N GLN A 11 -1.00 28.38 25.07
CA GLN A 11 -1.44 28.86 23.74
C GLN A 11 -1.52 27.77 22.68
N LEU A 12 -0.67 26.73 22.78
CA LEU A 12 -0.55 25.69 21.79
C LEU A 12 -1.28 24.39 22.18
N GLY A 13 -1.79 24.33 23.42
CA GLY A 13 -2.42 23.13 23.95
C GLY A 13 -1.42 22.00 24.21
N ASN A 14 -1.85 20.77 24.00
CA ASN A 14 -1.01 19.59 24.26
C ASN A 14 0.07 19.41 23.20
N VAL A 15 1.34 19.55 23.60
CA VAL A 15 2.52 19.30 22.76
C VAL A 15 3.08 17.91 23.07
N ILE A 16 3.22 17.07 22.07
CA ILE A 16 3.64 15.68 22.23
C ILE A 16 5.13 15.54 21.92
N PHE A 17 5.94 15.20 22.92
CA PHE A 17 7.35 14.86 22.76
C PHE A 17 7.50 13.36 22.57
N ARG A 18 8.08 12.92 21.43
CA ARG A 18 8.28 11.52 21.11
C ARG A 18 9.75 11.19 20.92
N LYS A 19 10.28 10.31 21.75
CA LYS A 19 11.62 9.76 21.55
C LYS A 19 11.62 8.77 20.38
N ARG A 20 12.59 8.92 19.47
CA ARG A 20 12.75 8.05 18.32
C ARG A 20 14.19 7.54 18.22
N LYS A 21 14.35 6.24 18.01
CA LYS A 21 15.65 5.65 17.63
C LYS A 21 15.96 6.01 16.18
N GLY A 22 17.25 6.16 15.83
CA GLY A 22 17.71 6.39 14.46
C GLY A 22 17.61 7.84 13.96
N ILE A 23 17.07 8.79 14.73
CA ILE A 23 17.15 10.22 14.38
C ILE A 23 18.31 10.89 15.11
N ARG A 24 19.02 11.79 14.40
CA ARG A 24 20.17 12.52 14.95
C ARG A 24 19.83 13.95 15.38
N ARG A 25 18.69 14.50 14.91
CA ARG A 25 18.29 15.91 15.16
C ARG A 25 16.88 15.95 15.73
N MET A 26 16.63 16.93 16.61
CA MET A 26 15.29 17.27 17.05
C MET A 26 14.55 17.94 15.90
N SER A 27 13.24 17.65 15.79
CA SER A 27 12.38 18.30 14.79
C SER A 27 11.00 18.58 15.37
N ILE A 28 10.44 19.74 15.01
CA ILE A 28 9.09 20.15 15.39
C ILE A 28 8.21 19.98 14.16
N ARG A 29 7.04 19.38 14.37
CA ARG A 29 6.00 19.25 13.35
C ARG A 29 4.72 19.87 13.88
N VAL A 30 4.18 20.79 13.11
CA VAL A 30 2.88 21.40 13.34
C VAL A 30 1.89 20.77 12.38
N HIS A 31 0.77 20.27 12.88
CA HIS A 31 -0.27 19.66 12.08
C HIS A 31 -1.62 20.32 12.42
N PRO A 32 -2.43 20.72 11.43
CA PRO A 32 -3.67 21.48 11.68
C PRO A 32 -4.65 20.76 12.62
N VAL A 33 -4.73 19.42 12.56
CA VAL A 33 -5.65 18.63 13.40
C VAL A 33 -4.95 18.00 14.61
N LYS A 34 -3.74 17.45 14.42
CA LYS A 34 -3.01 16.72 15.47
C LYS A 34 -2.21 17.61 16.42
N GLY A 35 -2.21 18.94 16.17
CA GLY A 35 -1.44 19.90 16.96
C GLY A 35 0.06 19.79 16.78
N VAL A 36 0.82 20.16 17.82
CA VAL A 36 2.28 20.25 17.79
C VAL A 36 2.93 18.97 18.32
N SER A 37 3.91 18.45 17.59
CA SER A 37 4.70 17.31 18.04
C SER A 37 6.20 17.56 17.86
N VAL A 38 6.99 17.14 18.85
CA VAL A 38 8.45 17.25 18.84
C VAL A 38 9.06 15.84 18.78
N SER A 39 9.80 15.56 17.73
CA SER A 39 10.59 14.33 17.63
C SER A 39 11.96 14.54 18.26
N VAL A 40 12.31 13.68 19.22
CA VAL A 40 13.51 13.80 20.04
C VAL A 40 14.39 12.56 19.84
N PRO A 41 15.72 12.70 19.59
CA PRO A 41 16.63 11.56 19.57
C PRO A 41 16.55 10.78 20.87
N TYR A 42 16.70 9.46 20.81
CA TYR A 42 16.47 8.60 21.98
C TYR A 42 17.34 8.96 23.19
N LEU A 43 18.59 9.35 22.96
CA LEU A 43 19.56 9.70 24.02
C LEU A 43 19.41 11.12 24.57
N VAL A 44 18.63 11.99 23.91
CA VAL A 44 18.48 13.38 24.34
C VAL A 44 17.46 13.47 25.49
N PRO A 45 17.80 14.11 26.63
CA PRO A 45 16.88 14.32 27.74
C PRO A 45 15.64 15.13 27.33
N TYR A 46 14.49 14.87 27.97
CA TYR A 46 13.30 15.66 27.72
C TYR A 46 13.46 17.15 28.10
N ALA A 47 14.29 17.45 29.11
CA ALA A 47 14.61 18.83 29.48
C ALA A 47 15.24 19.63 28.31
N ALA A 48 16.19 19.04 27.60
CA ALA A 48 16.80 19.65 26.41
C ALA A 48 15.77 19.82 25.28
N ALA A 49 14.84 18.86 25.10
CA ALA A 49 13.77 18.98 24.13
C ALA A 49 12.75 20.08 24.50
N GLN A 50 12.47 20.29 25.78
CA GLN A 50 11.65 21.41 26.27
C GLN A 50 12.34 22.75 26.04
N ALA A 51 13.66 22.85 26.31
CA ALA A 51 14.43 24.04 26.01
C ALA A 51 14.41 24.38 24.51
N PHE A 52 14.61 23.39 23.66
CA PHE A 52 14.49 23.54 22.21
C PHE A 52 13.09 23.99 21.77
N PHE A 53 12.03 23.44 22.36
CA PHE A 53 10.65 23.88 22.13
C PHE A 53 10.43 25.33 22.53
N ARG A 54 10.91 25.73 23.72
CA ARG A 54 10.80 27.13 24.20
C ARG A 54 11.50 28.10 23.28
N LEU A 55 12.71 27.75 22.81
CA LEU A 55 13.47 28.56 21.86
C LEU A 55 12.74 28.77 20.53
N LYS A 56 11.96 27.78 20.09
CA LYS A 56 11.21 27.83 18.83
C LYS A 56 9.72 28.20 19.01
N ARG A 57 9.31 28.54 20.23
CA ARG A 57 7.89 28.75 20.59
C ARG A 57 7.21 29.81 19.72
N GLU A 58 7.87 30.95 19.52
CA GLU A 58 7.32 32.04 18.70
C GLU A 58 7.10 31.60 17.24
N TRP A 59 8.09 30.94 16.65
CA TRP A 59 7.95 30.36 15.31
C TRP A 59 6.81 29.34 15.23
N ILE A 60 6.60 28.54 16.28
CA ILE A 60 5.52 27.57 16.32
C ILE A 60 4.17 28.30 16.33
N ILE A 61 4.01 29.32 17.16
CA ILE A 61 2.77 30.13 17.25
C ILE A 61 2.44 30.73 15.90
N GLN A 62 3.40 31.37 15.25
CA GLN A 62 3.22 31.96 13.91
C GLN A 62 2.88 30.89 12.87
N THR A 63 3.49 29.71 12.97
CA THR A 63 3.21 28.60 12.03
C THR A 63 1.82 28.03 12.26
N VAL A 64 1.36 27.90 13.52
CA VAL A 64 -0.01 27.49 13.85
C VAL A 64 -1.01 28.51 13.33
N ALA A 65 -0.76 29.82 13.52
CA ALA A 65 -1.62 30.88 13.03
C ALA A 65 -1.74 30.86 11.51
N ARG A 66 -0.61 30.75 10.79
CA ARG A 66 -0.59 30.62 9.33
C ARG A 66 -1.33 29.37 8.83
N GLN A 67 -1.20 28.24 9.54
CA GLN A 67 -1.96 27.05 9.20
C GLN A 67 -3.45 27.22 9.47
N LYS A 68 -3.85 27.79 10.61
CA LYS A 68 -5.26 28.09 10.90
C LYS A 68 -5.89 28.98 9.83
N GLU A 69 -5.20 30.04 9.41
CA GLU A 69 -5.68 30.91 8.35
C GLU A 69 -5.77 30.19 6.99
N ARG A 70 -4.73 29.41 6.62
CA ARG A 70 -4.71 28.63 5.36
C ARG A 70 -5.81 27.59 5.28
N TYR A 71 -6.22 27.01 6.41
CA TYR A 71 -7.21 25.93 6.47
C TYR A 71 -8.52 26.36 7.14
N LYS A 72 -8.75 27.63 7.29
CA LYS A 72 -9.94 28.19 7.97
C LYS A 72 -11.23 27.77 7.26
N ASP A 73 -11.21 27.70 5.94
CA ASP A 73 -12.37 27.35 5.12
C ASP A 73 -12.41 25.83 4.76
N VAL A 74 -11.45 25.04 5.26
CA VAL A 74 -11.42 23.60 5.03
C VAL A 74 -12.15 22.88 6.17
N PRO A 75 -13.24 22.16 5.91
CA PRO A 75 -13.99 21.44 6.93
C PRO A 75 -13.12 20.44 7.70
N MET A 76 -13.30 20.34 9.02
CA MET A 76 -12.59 19.34 9.83
C MET A 76 -12.87 17.90 9.39
N ALA A 77 -14.03 17.65 8.79
CA ALA A 77 -14.38 16.36 8.18
C ALA A 77 -13.37 15.93 7.12
N ASP A 78 -12.86 16.84 6.30
CA ASP A 78 -11.89 16.52 5.24
C ASP A 78 -10.56 16.02 5.80
N PHE A 79 -10.11 16.61 6.92
CA PHE A 79 -8.90 16.14 7.59
C PHE A 79 -9.07 14.76 8.22
N GLN A 80 -10.24 14.47 8.78
CA GLN A 80 -10.56 13.14 9.32
C GLN A 80 -10.61 12.11 8.19
N GLN A 81 -11.23 12.45 7.08
CA GLN A 81 -11.30 11.59 5.90
C GLN A 81 -9.91 11.30 5.33
N ILE A 82 -9.04 12.30 5.23
CA ILE A 82 -7.64 12.11 4.81
C ILE A 82 -6.90 11.14 5.73
N GLU A 83 -7.12 11.20 7.05
CA GLU A 83 -6.47 10.29 7.99
C GLU A 83 -7.02 8.87 7.92
N VAL A 84 -8.31 8.71 7.66
CA VAL A 84 -8.92 7.40 7.39
C VAL A 84 -8.32 6.80 6.11
N MET A 85 -8.31 7.55 5.00
CA MET A 85 -7.70 7.12 3.75
C MET A 85 -6.21 6.82 3.90
N ARG A 86 -5.48 7.58 4.73
CA ARG A 86 -4.06 7.32 5.00
C ARG A 86 -3.84 6.00 5.73
N ARG A 87 -4.71 5.66 6.68
CA ARG A 87 -4.65 4.35 7.37
C ARG A 87 -4.95 3.22 6.42
N GLN A 88 -6.01 3.35 5.62
CA GLN A 88 -6.40 2.40 4.60
C GLN A 88 -5.28 2.20 3.57
N ALA A 89 -4.75 3.28 2.99
CA ALA A 89 -3.66 3.22 2.02
C ALA A 89 -2.41 2.53 2.55
N LYS A 90 -2.07 2.74 3.83
CA LYS A 90 -0.93 2.06 4.46
C LYS A 90 -1.16 0.57 4.71
N ALA A 91 -2.39 0.16 4.90
CA ALA A 91 -2.75 -1.25 5.09
C ALA A 91 -2.83 -2.01 3.75
N GLU A 92 -3.47 -1.41 2.74
CA GLU A 92 -3.82 -2.09 1.50
C GLU A 92 -2.75 -1.98 0.41
N LEU A 93 -2.26 -0.75 0.12
CA LEU A 93 -1.43 -0.52 -1.06
C LEU A 93 -0.07 -1.24 -1.03
N PRO A 94 0.69 -1.29 0.09
CA PRO A 94 1.95 -2.02 0.13
C PRO A 94 1.77 -3.52 -0.11
N ARG A 95 0.69 -4.11 0.42
CA ARG A 95 0.35 -5.52 0.22
C ARG A 95 0.02 -5.79 -1.24
N ARG A 96 -0.88 -4.99 -1.83
CA ARG A 96 -1.25 -5.16 -3.24
C ARG A 96 -0.08 -4.93 -4.18
N LEU A 97 0.79 -3.96 -3.88
CA LEU A 97 2.02 -3.73 -4.65
C LEU A 97 2.95 -4.96 -4.62
N ALA A 98 3.12 -5.59 -3.45
CA ALA A 98 3.92 -6.80 -3.30
C ALA A 98 3.33 -7.98 -4.09
N GLU A 99 2.00 -8.21 -4.01
CA GLU A 99 1.31 -9.24 -4.78
C GLU A 99 1.52 -9.08 -6.30
N LEU A 100 1.44 -7.85 -6.81
CA LEU A 100 1.69 -7.56 -8.23
C LEU A 100 3.17 -7.68 -8.58
N ALA A 101 4.07 -7.27 -7.69
CA ALA A 101 5.51 -7.40 -7.88
C ALA A 101 5.92 -8.87 -7.98
N ASP A 102 5.45 -9.71 -7.08
CA ASP A 102 5.71 -11.17 -7.11
C ASP A 102 5.14 -11.80 -8.40
N ARG A 103 3.91 -11.43 -8.78
CA ARG A 103 3.25 -11.96 -9.99
C ARG A 103 4.03 -11.69 -11.27
N TYR A 104 4.61 -10.49 -11.40
CA TYR A 104 5.28 -10.04 -12.63
C TYR A 104 6.80 -9.99 -12.52
N GLY A 105 7.37 -10.54 -11.44
CA GLY A 105 8.82 -10.65 -11.23
C GLY A 105 9.52 -9.30 -11.07
N PHE A 106 8.93 -8.37 -10.31
CA PHE A 106 9.54 -7.09 -9.94
C PHE A 106 10.11 -7.15 -8.52
N THR A 107 11.20 -6.41 -8.29
CA THR A 107 11.81 -6.28 -6.96
C THR A 107 12.00 -4.81 -6.62
N PHE A 108 11.44 -4.36 -5.49
CA PHE A 108 11.58 -2.99 -5.01
C PHE A 108 12.14 -2.97 -3.58
N ASN A 109 12.79 -1.85 -3.20
CA ASN A 109 13.42 -1.73 -1.87
C ASN A 109 12.43 -1.31 -0.78
N ARG A 110 11.60 -0.30 -1.06
CA ARG A 110 10.70 0.26 -0.06
C ARG A 110 9.51 0.96 -0.71
N VAL A 111 8.34 0.84 -0.08
CA VAL A 111 7.16 1.63 -0.42
C VAL A 111 6.86 2.68 0.65
N THR A 112 6.41 3.86 0.24
CA THR A 112 6.04 4.97 1.15
C THR A 112 4.72 5.58 0.68
N ILE A 113 3.77 5.73 1.60
CA ILE A 113 2.51 6.41 1.31
C ILE A 113 2.65 7.91 1.57
N LYS A 114 2.36 8.71 0.56
CA LYS A 114 2.40 10.18 0.60
C LYS A 114 1.01 10.77 0.32
N HIS A 115 0.87 12.04 0.58
CA HIS A 115 -0.26 12.86 0.18
C HIS A 115 0.27 13.98 -0.70
N ASN A 116 0.14 13.83 -2.00
CA ASN A 116 0.59 14.79 -2.99
C ASN A 116 -0.62 15.29 -3.79
N SER A 117 -0.57 16.52 -4.24
CA SER A 117 -1.58 17.12 -5.11
C SER A 117 -1.22 17.05 -6.61
N THR A 118 -0.07 16.48 -6.97
CA THR A 118 0.48 16.57 -8.34
C THR A 118 0.64 15.23 -9.04
N ASN A 119 0.89 14.14 -8.31
CA ASN A 119 1.15 12.84 -8.90
C ASN A 119 0.56 11.69 -8.08
N TRP A 120 0.20 10.61 -8.76
CA TRP A 120 -0.35 9.38 -8.16
C TRP A 120 0.73 8.51 -7.55
N GLY A 121 1.91 8.46 -8.15
CA GLY A 121 3.04 7.68 -7.67
C GLY A 121 4.37 8.27 -8.13
N SER A 122 5.47 7.65 -7.74
CA SER A 122 6.81 7.89 -8.27
C SER A 122 7.75 6.76 -7.88
N CYS A 123 8.59 6.33 -8.79
CA CYS A 123 9.70 5.43 -8.54
C CYS A 123 11.03 6.21 -8.55
N SER A 124 11.93 5.93 -7.62
CA SER A 124 13.25 6.54 -7.57
C SER A 124 14.31 5.62 -8.18
N ALA A 125 15.45 6.19 -8.61
CA ALA A 125 16.60 5.42 -9.11
C ALA A 125 17.16 4.38 -8.11
N ARG A 126 16.75 4.42 -6.84
CA ARG A 126 17.08 3.44 -5.80
C ARG A 126 15.98 2.41 -5.60
N ASN A 127 15.08 2.24 -6.54
CA ASN A 127 13.95 1.31 -6.49
C ASN A 127 13.03 1.52 -5.27
N ASN A 128 12.90 2.78 -4.79
CA ASN A 128 11.92 3.12 -3.77
C ASN A 128 10.66 3.68 -4.45
N ILE A 129 9.51 3.11 -4.12
CA ILE A 129 8.22 3.49 -4.68
C ILE A 129 7.48 4.39 -3.69
N ASN A 130 6.96 5.52 -4.16
CA ASN A 130 6.07 6.37 -3.39
C ASN A 130 4.68 6.29 -4.02
N LEU A 131 3.65 6.06 -3.22
CA LEU A 131 2.27 5.97 -3.66
C LEU A 131 1.44 7.07 -2.99
N ASN A 132 0.51 7.65 -3.72
CA ASN A 132 -0.42 8.63 -3.19
C ASN A 132 -1.54 7.93 -2.41
N LEU A 133 -1.92 8.46 -1.26
CA LEU A 133 -3.04 7.92 -0.49
C LEU A 133 -4.37 7.97 -1.25
N ASN A 134 -4.53 8.90 -2.20
CA ASN A 134 -5.74 9.01 -3.03
C ASN A 134 -5.99 7.78 -3.92
N ILE A 135 -5.00 6.90 -4.11
CA ILE A 135 -5.14 5.66 -4.88
C ILE A 135 -6.25 4.77 -4.31
N VAL A 136 -6.51 4.80 -2.99
CA VAL A 136 -7.59 3.99 -2.37
C VAL A 136 -8.99 4.38 -2.83
N ARG A 137 -9.16 5.57 -3.41
CA ARG A 137 -10.44 6.06 -3.96
C ARG A 137 -10.74 5.50 -5.35
N LEU A 138 -9.74 4.93 -6.00
CA LEU A 138 -9.88 4.42 -7.36
C LEU A 138 -10.50 3.03 -7.37
N PRO A 139 -11.27 2.69 -8.42
CA PRO A 139 -11.64 1.31 -8.70
C PRO A 139 -10.41 0.40 -8.78
N ALA A 140 -10.58 -0.88 -8.44
CA ALA A 140 -9.47 -1.84 -8.34
C ALA A 140 -8.59 -1.88 -9.59
N ALA A 141 -9.19 -1.88 -10.79
CA ALA A 141 -8.45 -1.90 -12.06
C ALA A 141 -7.55 -0.68 -12.27
N LEU A 142 -8.03 0.54 -11.92
CA LEU A 142 -7.20 1.76 -12.01
C LEU A 142 -6.17 1.85 -10.90
N ARG A 143 -6.48 1.32 -9.73
CA ARG A 143 -5.53 1.18 -8.62
C ARG A 143 -4.36 0.32 -9.04
N ASP A 144 -4.64 -0.87 -9.56
CA ASP A 144 -3.64 -1.80 -10.05
C ASP A 144 -2.83 -1.23 -11.23
N TYR A 145 -3.49 -0.50 -12.15
CA TYR A 145 -2.79 0.18 -13.24
C TYR A 145 -1.70 1.14 -12.70
N ILE A 146 -2.01 1.97 -11.69
CA ILE A 146 -1.00 2.87 -11.10
C ILE A 146 0.12 2.08 -10.41
N LEU A 147 -0.21 1.02 -9.68
CA LEU A 147 0.78 0.18 -9.02
C LEU A 147 1.72 -0.48 -10.04
N LEU A 148 1.17 -1.02 -11.13
CA LEU A 148 1.93 -1.60 -12.23
C LEU A 148 2.77 -0.56 -12.97
N HIS A 149 2.26 0.67 -13.16
CA HIS A 149 3.01 1.78 -13.73
C HIS A 149 4.30 2.07 -12.92
N GLU A 150 4.17 2.17 -11.58
CA GLU A 150 5.33 2.38 -10.70
C GLU A 150 6.28 1.16 -10.67
N LEU A 151 5.77 -0.06 -10.81
CA LEU A 151 6.59 -1.26 -10.92
C LEU A 151 7.35 -1.32 -12.25
N CYS A 152 6.74 -0.90 -13.36
CA CYS A 152 7.42 -0.84 -14.67
C CYS A 152 8.62 0.11 -14.66
N HIS A 153 8.57 1.18 -13.85
CA HIS A 153 9.71 2.09 -13.65
C HIS A 153 10.93 1.42 -12.99
N LEU A 154 10.79 0.26 -12.36
CA LEU A 154 11.95 -0.50 -11.85
C LEU A 154 12.83 -1.07 -12.98
N ARG A 155 12.26 -1.28 -14.19
CA ARG A 155 12.99 -1.74 -15.38
C ARG A 155 13.24 -0.61 -16.39
N HIS A 156 12.31 0.31 -16.53
CA HIS A 156 12.37 1.43 -17.47
C HIS A 156 12.07 2.74 -16.73
N HIS A 157 13.11 3.52 -16.43
CA HIS A 157 12.95 4.78 -15.68
C HIS A 157 12.28 5.90 -16.49
N ASP A 158 12.36 5.84 -17.81
CA ASP A 158 11.74 6.75 -18.76
C ASP A 158 10.43 6.16 -19.33
N HIS A 159 9.59 7.01 -19.89
CA HIS A 159 8.36 6.59 -20.59
C HIS A 159 8.60 6.31 -22.07
N GLY A 160 9.72 5.66 -22.39
CA GLY A 160 10.05 5.23 -23.75
C GLY A 160 9.18 4.06 -24.24
N GLN A 161 9.45 3.60 -25.46
CA GLN A 161 8.69 2.50 -26.07
C GLN A 161 8.73 1.21 -25.23
N GLY A 162 9.88 0.86 -24.63
CA GLY A 162 10.03 -0.31 -23.77
C GLY A 162 9.14 -0.26 -22.53
N PHE A 163 9.02 0.93 -21.91
CA PHE A 163 8.12 1.16 -20.79
C PHE A 163 6.66 0.89 -21.18
N HIS A 164 6.18 1.52 -22.24
CA HIS A 164 4.79 1.37 -22.68
C HIS A 164 4.44 -0.05 -23.13
N LEU A 165 5.35 -0.74 -23.79
CA LEU A 165 5.15 -2.15 -24.15
C LEU A 165 5.05 -3.05 -22.93
N LEU A 166 5.93 -2.86 -21.93
CA LEU A 166 5.89 -3.62 -20.69
C LEU A 166 4.61 -3.32 -19.91
N LEU A 167 4.25 -2.04 -19.76
CA LEU A 167 3.05 -1.60 -19.05
C LEU A 167 1.78 -2.17 -19.69
N GLU A 168 1.66 -2.07 -21.03
CA GLU A 168 0.52 -2.63 -21.78
C GLU A 168 0.38 -4.13 -21.54
N HIS A 169 1.48 -4.87 -21.62
CA HIS A 169 1.49 -6.31 -21.39
C HIS A 169 1.00 -6.70 -19.99
N VAL A 170 1.61 -6.13 -18.93
CA VAL A 170 1.26 -6.49 -17.55
C VAL A 170 -0.13 -6.01 -17.15
N CYS A 171 -0.56 -4.84 -17.67
CA CYS A 171 -1.89 -4.32 -17.39
C CYS A 171 -2.98 -5.12 -18.11
N THR A 172 -2.76 -5.54 -19.35
CA THR A 172 -3.70 -6.41 -20.09
C THR A 172 -3.89 -7.73 -19.37
N ASP A 173 -2.79 -8.40 -19.00
CA ASP A 173 -2.84 -9.67 -18.26
C ASP A 173 -3.55 -9.51 -16.90
N ASN A 174 -3.23 -8.45 -16.13
CA ASN A 174 -3.87 -8.20 -14.85
C ASN A 174 -5.38 -7.87 -14.99
N LEU A 175 -5.76 -7.12 -16.02
CA LEU A 175 -7.13 -6.77 -16.29
C LEU A 175 -7.97 -8.01 -16.64
N LEU A 176 -7.44 -8.91 -17.47
CA LEU A 176 -8.07 -10.20 -17.79
C LEU A 176 -8.26 -11.04 -16.52
N LYS A 177 -7.23 -11.18 -15.69
CA LYS A 177 -7.34 -11.91 -14.40
C LYS A 177 -8.35 -11.30 -13.43
N LEU A 178 -8.49 -9.97 -13.41
CA LEU A 178 -9.56 -9.33 -12.63
C LEU A 178 -10.97 -9.67 -13.18
N CYS A 179 -11.10 -9.79 -14.49
CA CYS A 179 -12.37 -10.22 -15.12
C CYS A 179 -12.69 -11.70 -14.83
N ASP A 180 -11.68 -12.58 -14.89
CA ASP A 180 -11.83 -14.02 -14.73
C ASP A 180 -12.02 -14.43 -13.26
N GLY A 181 -11.40 -13.72 -12.32
CA GLY A 181 -11.47 -14.01 -10.88
C GLY A 181 -12.90 -14.01 -10.31
N ILE A 182 -13.87 -13.44 -11.03
CA ILE A 182 -15.29 -13.43 -10.64
C ILE A 182 -16.11 -14.51 -11.35
N VAL A 183 -15.72 -14.92 -12.52
CA VAL A 183 -16.37 -16.06 -13.17
C VAL A 183 -16.21 -17.31 -12.29
N SER A 184 -15.04 -17.48 -11.67
CA SER A 184 -14.78 -18.58 -10.74
C SER A 184 -15.64 -18.53 -9.47
N VAL A 185 -15.90 -17.34 -8.90
CA VAL A 185 -16.73 -17.19 -7.69
C VAL A 185 -18.23 -17.37 -8.01
N SER A 186 -18.69 -16.88 -9.15
CA SER A 186 -20.09 -17.03 -9.56
C SER A 186 -20.47 -18.50 -9.85
N ASN A 187 -19.53 -19.28 -10.39
CA ASN A 187 -19.75 -20.71 -10.63
C ASN A 187 -19.74 -21.54 -9.34
N VAL A 188 -18.98 -21.15 -8.32
CA VAL A 188 -19.00 -21.84 -7.01
C VAL A 188 -20.33 -21.62 -6.28
N LEU A 189 -20.92 -20.42 -6.39
CA LEU A 189 -22.23 -20.14 -5.78
C LEU A 189 -23.42 -20.75 -6.56
N ALA A 190 -23.22 -21.06 -7.85
CA ALA A 190 -24.29 -21.71 -8.66
C ALA A 190 -24.31 -23.24 -8.53
N THR A 191 -23.27 -23.88 -8.00
CA THR A 191 -23.19 -25.34 -7.83
C THR A 191 -23.68 -25.83 -6.45
N ASP A 192 -23.94 -24.92 -5.49
CA ASP A 192 -24.39 -25.29 -4.14
C ASP A 192 -25.93 -25.43 -4.00
N SER A 193 -26.69 -25.34 -5.10
CA SER A 193 -28.16 -25.54 -5.09
C SER A 193 -28.66 -26.85 -5.74
N ALA A 194 -27.73 -27.82 -5.96
CA ALA A 194 -28.17 -29.17 -6.42
C ALA A 194 -27.81 -30.20 -5.34
N VAL A 195 -28.78 -30.51 -4.52
CA VAL A 195 -28.79 -31.69 -3.62
C VAL A 195 -29.05 -32.94 -4.46
N PRO A 196 -28.18 -33.95 -4.46
CA PRO A 196 -28.60 -35.31 -4.79
C PRO A 196 -28.75 -36.12 -3.50
N SER A 197 -29.94 -36.64 -3.34
CA SER A 197 -30.34 -37.63 -2.36
C SER A 197 -29.75 -39.02 -2.68
N SER A 198 -29.35 -39.71 -1.59
CA SER A 198 -29.39 -41.17 -1.34
C SER A 198 -28.33 -42.13 -1.92
N ALA A 199 -27.75 -42.84 -0.93
CA ALA A 199 -27.44 -44.30 -0.86
C ALA A 199 -26.21 -44.82 -1.63
N SER A 200 -25.31 -45.64 -1.09
CA SER A 200 -25.25 -46.69 -0.11
C SER A 200 -23.83 -47.32 -0.08
N VAL A 201 -23.33 -47.59 1.10
CA VAL A 201 -22.55 -48.73 1.63
C VAL A 201 -21.67 -49.57 0.69
N SER A 202 -20.32 -49.68 0.98
CA SER A 202 -19.69 -50.89 1.58
C SER A 202 -18.15 -50.91 1.52
N SER A 203 -17.57 -51.23 2.67
CA SER A 203 -16.45 -52.11 2.99
C SER A 203 -15.00 -51.80 2.60
N ALA A 204 -14.22 -51.61 3.65
CA ALA A 204 -12.76 -51.85 3.73
C ALA A 204 -12.44 -53.37 3.68
N PRO A 205 -11.16 -53.92 3.67
CA PRO A 205 -10.09 -53.54 4.57
C PRO A 205 -8.62 -53.72 4.08
N SER A 206 -7.69 -53.22 4.93
CA SER A 206 -6.39 -53.80 5.34
C SER A 206 -5.20 -53.97 4.39
N SER A 207 -4.04 -53.38 4.64
CA SER A 207 -2.92 -53.97 5.38
C SER A 207 -1.61 -53.19 5.22
N VAL A 208 -0.94 -52.96 6.32
CA VAL A 208 0.48 -52.53 6.48
C VAL A 208 1.36 -53.82 6.41
N PRO A 209 2.71 -53.79 6.14
CA PRO A 209 3.71 -53.29 7.08
C PRO A 209 5.05 -52.71 6.52
N ALA A 210 5.63 -51.86 7.25
CA ALA A 210 6.92 -51.67 7.93
C ALA A 210 8.25 -52.12 7.32
N SER A 211 9.25 -51.30 7.66
CA SER A 211 10.73 -51.47 7.89
C SER A 211 11.64 -51.12 6.70
N ALA A 212 12.75 -50.38 6.83
CA ALA A 212 13.74 -50.21 7.85
C ALA A 212 14.71 -49.06 7.47
N VAL A 213 15.30 -48.41 8.47
CA VAL A 213 16.48 -47.51 8.41
C VAL A 213 17.74 -48.38 8.38
N PRO A 214 18.98 -47.96 7.94
CA PRO A 214 19.76 -46.98 8.71
C PRO A 214 20.81 -46.08 8.00
N SER A 215 21.13 -44.99 8.69
CA SER A 215 22.46 -44.42 9.05
C SER A 215 23.41 -43.79 8.05
N SER A 216 23.66 -42.51 8.36
CA SER A 216 24.94 -41.79 8.49
C SER A 216 25.80 -41.49 7.27
N VAL A 217 26.14 -40.20 7.10
CA VAL A 217 27.44 -39.57 7.34
C VAL A 217 27.32 -38.05 7.24
N ALA A 218 27.92 -37.35 8.19
CA ALA A 218 28.05 -35.92 8.32
C ALA A 218 29.07 -35.32 7.34
N MET A 219 28.91 -34.05 6.97
CA MET A 219 29.97 -33.02 6.95
C MET A 219 29.40 -31.63 6.66
N SER A 220 29.56 -30.78 7.63
CA SER A 220 30.03 -29.38 7.69
C SER A 220 29.50 -28.32 6.74
N SER A 221 28.67 -27.46 7.32
CA SER A 221 28.80 -26.01 7.50
C SER A 221 29.16 -25.11 6.30
N VAL A 222 28.24 -24.25 5.91
CA VAL A 222 28.39 -22.79 5.84
C VAL A 222 26.98 -22.17 5.92
N SER A 223 26.75 -21.36 6.93
CA SER A 223 25.52 -20.61 7.13
C SER A 223 25.53 -19.33 6.25
N PRO A 224 24.48 -19.03 5.49
CA PRO A 224 24.15 -17.66 5.13
C PRO A 224 23.16 -17.09 6.14
N SER A 225 23.49 -15.90 6.64
CA SER A 225 22.74 -15.07 7.55
C SER A 225 21.25 -15.05 7.25
N ALA A 226 20.46 -15.46 8.24
CA ALA A 226 19.00 -15.36 8.21
C ALA A 226 18.58 -13.89 8.18
N MET A 227 17.94 -13.47 7.09
CA MET A 227 17.06 -12.32 7.06
C MET A 227 15.83 -12.64 7.93
N PRO A 228 15.33 -11.67 8.74
CA PRO A 228 14.17 -11.95 9.56
C PRO A 228 12.95 -12.13 8.65
N SER A 229 12.40 -13.33 8.67
CA SER A 229 11.09 -13.69 8.17
C SER A 229 10.06 -12.75 8.79
N SER A 230 9.52 -11.83 8.00
CA SER A 230 8.36 -11.02 8.38
C SER A 230 7.16 -11.97 8.52
N ALA A 231 6.62 -12.03 9.73
CA ALA A 231 5.40 -12.74 10.05
C ALA A 231 4.30 -12.40 9.05
N HIS A 232 3.89 -13.37 8.26
CA HIS A 232 2.70 -13.32 7.43
C HIS A 232 1.49 -13.29 8.37
N ALA A 233 1.02 -12.09 8.69
CA ALA A 233 -0.34 -11.93 9.16
C ALA A 233 -1.25 -12.32 7.98
N SER A 234 -1.93 -13.44 8.11
CA SER A 234 -2.93 -13.96 7.20
C SER A 234 -4.10 -12.97 7.12
N ALA A 235 -3.97 -11.93 6.29
CA ALA A 235 -5.06 -11.06 5.93
C ALA A 235 -5.68 -11.60 4.63
N LEU A 236 -6.99 -11.83 4.65
CA LEU A 236 -7.78 -12.30 3.53
C LEU A 236 -7.46 -11.48 2.25
N PRO A 237 -7.43 -12.12 1.07
CA PRO A 237 -7.20 -11.41 -0.18
C PRO A 237 -8.27 -10.32 -0.35
N VAL A 238 -7.90 -9.15 -0.83
CA VAL A 238 -8.86 -8.11 -1.23
C VAL A 238 -9.59 -8.63 -2.45
N VAL A 239 -10.78 -9.20 -2.22
CA VAL A 239 -11.64 -9.67 -3.30
C VAL A 239 -12.20 -8.45 -4.01
N ALA A 240 -12.04 -8.39 -5.34
CA ALA A 240 -12.63 -7.34 -6.15
C ALA A 240 -14.15 -7.38 -6.01
N THR A 241 -14.79 -6.23 -5.83
CA THR A 241 -16.25 -6.15 -5.76
C THR A 241 -16.87 -6.39 -7.14
N PRO A 242 -18.16 -6.78 -7.24
CA PRO A 242 -18.86 -6.88 -8.53
C PRO A 242 -18.76 -5.59 -9.36
N ALA A 243 -18.76 -4.42 -8.70
CA ALA A 243 -18.58 -3.13 -9.35
C ALA A 243 -17.17 -2.95 -9.94
N ASP A 244 -16.13 -3.40 -9.22
CA ASP A 244 -14.74 -3.36 -9.72
C ASP A 244 -14.57 -4.20 -10.98
N VAL A 245 -15.26 -5.32 -11.06
CA VAL A 245 -15.19 -6.22 -12.23
C VAL A 245 -15.96 -5.66 -13.41
N GLN A 246 -17.15 -5.14 -13.15
CA GLN A 246 -17.89 -4.48 -14.24
C GLN A 246 -17.05 -3.33 -14.81
N PHE A 247 -16.43 -2.53 -13.94
CA PHE A 247 -15.51 -1.47 -14.34
C PHE A 247 -14.30 -2.01 -15.14
N ALA A 248 -13.70 -3.13 -14.72
CA ALA A 248 -12.61 -3.77 -15.44
C ALA A 248 -13.03 -4.24 -16.84
N ARG A 249 -14.23 -4.82 -16.97
CA ARG A 249 -14.80 -5.23 -18.26
C ARG A 249 -15.06 -4.05 -19.18
N ASP A 250 -15.55 -2.94 -18.64
CA ASP A 250 -15.80 -1.73 -19.42
C ASP A 250 -14.48 -1.10 -19.90
N LEU A 251 -13.43 -1.10 -19.09
CA LEU A 251 -12.08 -0.71 -19.53
C LEU A 251 -11.55 -1.63 -20.63
N ALA A 252 -11.70 -2.94 -20.50
CA ALA A 252 -11.25 -3.90 -21.51
C ALA A 252 -11.99 -3.71 -22.84
N ARG A 253 -13.30 -3.47 -22.82
CA ARG A 253 -14.10 -3.15 -24.01
C ARG A 253 -13.64 -1.84 -24.65
N ALA A 254 -13.42 -0.80 -23.83
CA ALA A 254 -12.95 0.51 -24.33
C ALA A 254 -11.55 0.39 -24.97
N ALA A 255 -10.67 -0.44 -24.41
CA ALA A 255 -9.37 -0.70 -24.99
C ALA A 255 -9.47 -1.45 -26.33
N ALA A 256 -10.35 -2.45 -26.44
CA ALA A 256 -10.55 -3.23 -27.66
C ALA A 256 -11.00 -2.37 -28.88
N VAL A 257 -11.70 -1.27 -28.66
CA VAL A 257 -12.13 -0.35 -29.73
C VAL A 257 -11.17 0.85 -29.88
N SER A 258 -10.16 0.98 -29.03
CA SER A 258 -9.19 2.07 -29.07
C SER A 258 -8.22 1.90 -30.25
N ARG A 259 -7.97 2.99 -31.00
CA ARG A 259 -6.97 3.04 -32.07
C ARG A 259 -5.59 3.50 -31.56
N ALA A 260 -5.41 3.65 -30.25
CA ALA A 260 -4.15 4.04 -29.66
C ALA A 260 -3.10 2.93 -29.85
N ARG A 261 -1.83 3.31 -29.93
CA ARG A 261 -0.71 2.36 -30.00
C ARG A 261 -0.60 1.47 -28.77
N TYR A 262 -1.03 1.99 -27.62
CA TYR A 262 -1.10 1.31 -26.33
C TYR A 262 -2.52 1.49 -25.77
N PRO A 263 -3.46 0.62 -26.14
CA PRO A 263 -4.88 0.81 -25.85
C PRO A 263 -5.23 0.85 -24.37
N ILE A 264 -4.69 -0.05 -23.56
CA ILE A 264 -4.97 -0.12 -22.11
C ILE A 264 -4.38 1.08 -21.40
N ASP A 265 -3.13 1.43 -21.66
CA ASP A 265 -2.48 2.61 -21.09
C ASP A 265 -3.27 3.89 -21.43
N HIS A 266 -3.70 4.05 -22.68
CA HIS A 266 -4.50 5.20 -23.11
C HIS A 266 -5.84 5.30 -22.36
N VAL A 267 -6.59 4.19 -22.27
CA VAL A 267 -7.91 4.17 -21.63
C VAL A 267 -7.79 4.38 -20.11
N CYS A 268 -6.84 3.72 -19.46
CA CYS A 268 -6.61 3.91 -18.03
C CYS A 268 -6.18 5.36 -17.70
N THR A 269 -5.26 5.92 -18.47
CA THR A 269 -4.83 7.33 -18.29
C THR A 269 -5.99 8.31 -18.46
N LYS A 270 -6.90 8.07 -19.43
CA LYS A 270 -8.10 8.89 -19.63
C LYS A 270 -9.07 8.74 -18.45
N ALA A 271 -9.32 7.52 -17.99
CA ALA A 271 -10.21 7.25 -16.87
C ALA A 271 -9.72 7.87 -15.55
N ILE A 272 -8.41 7.81 -15.26
CA ILE A 272 -7.81 8.40 -14.04
C ILE A 272 -8.02 9.92 -13.96
N LYS A 273 -8.05 10.62 -15.09
CA LYS A 273 -8.29 12.08 -15.10
C LYS A 273 -9.65 12.48 -14.53
N GLN A 274 -10.61 11.56 -14.43
CA GLN A 274 -11.90 11.79 -13.79
C GLN A 274 -11.83 11.83 -12.26
N TYR A 275 -10.70 11.39 -11.68
CA TYR A 275 -10.47 11.34 -10.24
C TYR A 275 -9.43 12.39 -9.82
N PRO A 276 -9.83 13.62 -9.42
CA PRO A 276 -8.87 14.63 -9.01
C PRO A 276 -8.16 14.24 -7.71
N LEU A 277 -6.89 14.60 -7.61
CA LEU A 277 -6.13 14.50 -6.37
C LEU A 277 -6.64 15.54 -5.37
N MET A 278 -6.88 15.11 -4.12
CA MET A 278 -7.24 15.97 -2.99
C MET A 278 -5.99 16.43 -2.24
#